data_28695ed74037bd3883c1612908c5aee5
#
_entry.id   28695ed74037bd3883c1612908c5aee5
#
_cell.length_a   1.000
_cell.length_b   1.000
_cell.length_c   1.000
_cell.angle_alpha   90.00
_cell.angle_beta   90.00
_cell.angle_gamma   90.00
#
_symmetry.space_group_name_H-M   'P 1'
#
loop_
_entity.id
_entity.type
_entity.pdbx_description
1 polymer ?
#
loop_
_entity_poly.entity_id
_entity_poly.type
_entity_poly.pdbx_seq_one_letter_code
_entity_poly.pdbx_strand_id
1 'polypeptide(L)'
;MSYFTDILIAPISMAIAFWLRFCLFSGENPIGTMAEHVLWVAAFSPLYVFFYGLLGVYDRHRTVETSHKLGQLVAANTIATMLFIDCIFVLRVIDFSRWLVVFYWVISVTLSCLKELAVTHILKSIHRSGRDLRRVVIVGSGAGACTFAHGIAAHPSTGQVAVGNIGEASIEDIRLLGSYADIDHILDATLPDEVVIAIDAKEQDLLDPI
;
A
#
# COMPACT_ATOMS: atom_id res chain seq x y z
N MET A 1 2.91 9.85 3.18
CA MET A 1 4.28 9.96 2.60
C MET A 1 4.40 9.33 1.20
N SER A 2 3.58 8.36 0.81
CA SER A 2 3.68 7.70 -0.50
C SER A 2 3.43 8.63 -1.70
N TYR A 3 2.47 9.55 -1.60
CA TYR A 3 2.09 10.45 -2.71
C TYR A 3 3.24 11.33 -3.22
N PHE A 4 4.05 11.90 -2.33
CA PHE A 4 5.18 12.74 -2.71
C PHE A 4 6.27 11.97 -3.46
N THR A 5 6.53 10.73 -3.04
CA THR A 5 7.50 9.88 -3.74
C THR A 5 7.01 9.50 -5.13
N ASP A 6 5.69 9.27 -5.28
CA ASP A 6 5.09 8.92 -6.58
C ASP A 6 5.12 10.09 -7.56
N ILE A 7 4.89 11.33 -7.10
CA ILE A 7 5.04 12.54 -7.90
C ILE A 7 6.48 12.69 -8.43
N LEU A 8 7.48 12.32 -7.62
CA LEU A 8 8.89 12.46 -8.00
C LEU A 8 9.38 11.35 -8.95
N ILE A 9 8.77 10.17 -8.91
CA ILE A 9 9.17 9.04 -9.76
C ILE A 9 9.03 9.39 -11.24
N ALA A 10 7.95 10.04 -11.65
CA ALA A 10 7.70 10.36 -13.05
C ALA A 10 8.79 11.29 -13.65
N PRO A 11 9.13 12.46 -13.09
CA PRO A 11 10.19 13.30 -13.63
C PRO A 11 11.58 12.67 -13.53
N ILE A 12 11.86 11.89 -12.48
CA ILE A 12 13.13 11.16 -12.35
C ILE A 12 13.23 10.11 -13.47
N SER A 13 12.16 9.36 -13.73
CA SER A 13 12.11 8.36 -14.80
C SER A 13 12.35 8.99 -16.17
N MET A 14 11.80 10.19 -16.42
CA MET A 14 12.03 10.93 -17.66
C MET A 14 13.49 11.36 -17.79
N ALA A 15 14.10 11.87 -16.73
CA ALA A 15 15.51 12.26 -16.74
C ALA A 15 16.43 11.07 -17.06
N ILE A 16 16.16 9.92 -16.45
CA ILE A 16 16.91 8.69 -16.70
C ILE A 16 16.68 8.19 -18.13
N ALA A 17 15.43 8.19 -18.60
CA ALA A 17 15.08 7.77 -19.96
C ALA A 17 15.76 8.64 -21.02
N PHE A 18 15.75 9.96 -20.81
CA PHE A 18 16.42 10.91 -21.69
C PHE A 18 17.93 10.68 -21.73
N TRP A 19 18.55 10.53 -20.56
CA TRP A 19 19.98 10.24 -20.47
C TRP A 19 20.33 8.92 -21.18
N LEU A 20 19.57 7.86 -20.92
CA LEU A 20 19.79 6.53 -21.52
C LEU A 20 19.65 6.62 -23.06
N ARG A 21 18.60 7.28 -23.56
CA ARG A 21 18.31 7.38 -25.00
C ARG A 21 19.38 8.18 -25.75
N PHE A 22 19.80 9.31 -25.23
CA PHE A 22 20.65 10.24 -25.95
C PHE A 22 22.14 10.16 -25.60
N CYS A 23 22.50 9.69 -24.40
CA CYS A 23 23.89 9.52 -23.99
C CYS A 23 24.43 8.10 -24.26
N LEU A 24 23.60 7.06 -24.12
CA LEU A 24 24.06 5.67 -24.27
C LEU A 24 23.79 5.10 -25.66
N PHE A 25 22.63 5.43 -26.24
CA PHE A 25 22.22 4.95 -27.57
C PHE A 25 22.34 6.06 -28.63
N SER A 26 23.41 6.83 -28.58
CA SER A 26 23.65 8.03 -29.39
C SER A 26 23.64 7.76 -30.90
N GLY A 27 22.91 8.57 -31.61
CA GLY A 27 22.80 8.60 -33.05
C GLY A 27 22.01 9.79 -33.60
N GLU A 28 21.17 10.41 -32.74
CA GLU A 28 20.31 11.52 -33.12
C GLU A 28 20.45 12.64 -32.10
N ASN A 29 20.52 13.89 -32.58
CA ASN A 29 20.45 15.05 -31.70
C ASN A 29 19.08 15.09 -31.01
N PRO A 30 19.01 15.34 -29.70
CA PRO A 30 17.73 15.46 -29.00
C PRO A 30 16.93 16.63 -29.55
N ILE A 31 15.66 16.42 -29.83
CA ILE A 31 14.72 17.48 -30.12
C ILE A 31 14.29 18.07 -28.78
N GLY A 32 14.70 19.28 -28.49
CA GLY A 32 14.47 19.94 -27.19
C GLY A 32 15.51 19.58 -26.12
N THR A 33 15.37 20.21 -25.00
CA THR A 33 16.28 20.02 -23.85
C THR A 33 15.73 18.99 -22.85
N MET A 34 16.62 18.34 -22.11
CA MET A 34 16.22 17.43 -21.02
C MET A 34 15.28 18.12 -20.03
N ALA A 35 15.56 19.40 -19.72
CA ALA A 35 14.76 20.17 -18.77
C ALA A 35 13.31 20.36 -19.24
N GLU A 36 13.09 20.61 -20.54
CA GLU A 36 11.74 20.72 -21.11
C GLU A 36 10.95 19.43 -20.96
N HIS A 37 11.54 18.28 -21.31
CA HIS A 37 10.89 16.98 -21.19
C HIS A 37 10.54 16.66 -19.72
N VAL A 38 11.47 16.93 -18.81
CA VAL A 38 11.27 16.72 -17.36
C VAL A 38 10.18 17.64 -16.81
N LEU A 39 10.14 18.91 -17.21
CA LEU A 39 9.12 19.87 -16.78
C LEU A 39 7.72 19.44 -17.22
N TRP A 40 7.56 19.00 -18.45
CA TRP A 40 6.26 18.51 -18.93
C TRP A 40 5.78 17.27 -18.16
N VAL A 41 6.66 16.31 -17.93
CA VAL A 41 6.31 15.14 -17.11
C VAL A 41 6.03 15.55 -15.67
N ALA A 42 6.76 16.48 -15.10
CA ALA A 42 6.50 16.98 -13.75
C ALA A 42 5.13 17.67 -13.65
N ALA A 43 4.72 18.44 -14.67
CA ALA A 43 3.40 19.06 -14.73
C ALA A 43 2.27 18.02 -14.79
N PHE A 44 2.49 16.88 -15.44
CA PHE A 44 1.53 15.79 -15.52
C PHE A 44 1.67 14.74 -14.40
N SER A 45 2.66 14.85 -13.54
CA SER A 45 2.88 13.88 -12.45
C SER A 45 1.69 13.71 -11.48
N PRO A 46 0.84 14.73 -11.19
CA PRO A 46 -0.36 14.53 -10.38
C PRO A 46 -1.35 13.56 -11.00
N LEU A 47 -1.33 13.41 -12.32
CA LEU A 47 -2.20 12.45 -13.02
C LEU A 47 -1.88 11.00 -12.64
N TYR A 48 -0.60 10.67 -12.42
CA TYR A 48 -0.19 9.35 -11.95
C TYR A 48 -0.75 9.05 -10.56
N VAL A 49 -0.63 10.02 -9.64
CA VAL A 49 -1.19 9.89 -8.29
C VAL A 49 -2.70 9.72 -8.32
N PHE A 50 -3.39 10.44 -9.21
CA PHE A 50 -4.83 10.31 -9.41
C PHE A 50 -5.20 8.88 -9.85
N PHE A 51 -4.54 8.32 -10.86
CA PHE A 51 -4.81 6.94 -11.31
C PHE A 51 -4.41 5.90 -10.29
N TYR A 52 -3.36 6.11 -9.51
CA TYR A 52 -2.99 5.22 -8.41
C TYR A 52 -4.09 5.19 -7.34
N GLY A 53 -4.69 6.35 -7.03
CA GLY A 53 -5.85 6.41 -6.15
C GLY A 53 -7.07 5.72 -6.72
N LEU A 54 -7.40 6.00 -8.00
CA LEU A 54 -8.57 5.44 -8.67
C LEU A 54 -8.52 3.91 -8.78
N LEU A 55 -7.35 3.34 -9.01
CA LEU A 55 -7.13 1.88 -9.12
C LEU A 55 -6.86 1.21 -7.77
N GLY A 56 -6.98 1.94 -6.65
CA GLY A 56 -6.86 1.38 -5.32
C GLY A 56 -5.43 0.98 -4.91
N VAL A 57 -4.40 1.52 -5.58
CA VAL A 57 -2.98 1.23 -5.23
C VAL A 57 -2.68 1.69 -3.80
N TYR A 58 -3.36 2.73 -3.32
CA TYR A 58 -3.20 3.26 -1.96
C TYR A 58 -4.10 2.61 -0.93
N ASP A 59 -5.01 1.73 -1.35
CA ASP A 59 -5.90 1.05 -0.42
C ASP A 59 -5.10 0.11 0.48
N ARG A 60 -5.23 0.33 1.78
CA ARG A 60 -4.56 -0.45 2.81
C ARG A 60 -5.32 -1.73 3.16
N HIS A 61 -6.10 -2.30 2.24
CA HIS A 61 -6.74 -3.57 2.52
C HIS A 61 -5.67 -4.64 2.73
N ARG A 62 -5.62 -5.13 3.94
CA ARG A 62 -4.60 -5.97 4.57
C ARG A 62 -4.41 -7.33 3.90
N THR A 63 -5.36 -7.73 3.06
CA THR A 63 -5.45 -9.05 2.43
C THR A 63 -5.08 -9.04 0.94
N VAL A 64 -4.77 -7.87 0.36
CA VAL A 64 -4.45 -7.83 -1.07
C VAL A 64 -3.04 -8.37 -1.28
N GLU A 65 -2.96 -9.43 -2.04
CA GLU A 65 -1.73 -10.08 -2.44
C GLU A 65 -0.81 -9.08 -3.17
N THR A 66 0.48 -9.10 -2.86
CA THR A 66 1.48 -8.16 -3.45
C THR A 66 1.46 -8.20 -4.97
N SER A 67 1.20 -9.36 -5.57
CA SER A 67 1.07 -9.55 -7.02
C SER A 67 -0.07 -8.72 -7.63
N HIS A 68 -1.24 -8.71 -7.00
CA HIS A 68 -2.39 -7.94 -7.45
C HIS A 68 -2.10 -6.43 -7.40
N LYS A 69 -1.46 -5.98 -6.33
CA LYS A 69 -1.08 -4.57 -6.16
C LYS A 69 -0.06 -4.10 -7.21
N LEU A 70 0.91 -4.94 -7.54
CA LEU A 70 1.84 -4.66 -8.63
C LEU A 70 1.12 -4.57 -9.99
N GLY A 71 0.14 -5.43 -10.24
CA GLY A 71 -0.69 -5.38 -11.44
C GLY A 71 -1.48 -4.06 -11.57
N GLN A 72 -2.12 -3.60 -10.48
CA GLN A 72 -2.81 -2.31 -10.42
C GLN A 72 -1.85 -1.15 -10.71
N LEU A 73 -0.64 -1.19 -10.16
CA LEU A 73 0.38 -0.17 -10.34
C LEU A 73 0.88 -0.10 -11.79
N VAL A 74 1.11 -1.24 -12.44
CA VAL A 74 1.45 -1.31 -13.87
C VAL A 74 0.32 -0.76 -14.73
N ALA A 75 -0.93 -1.13 -14.46
CA ALA A 75 -2.10 -0.65 -15.20
C ALA A 75 -2.25 0.87 -15.06
N ALA A 76 -2.19 1.40 -13.83
CA ALA A 76 -2.29 2.83 -13.55
C ALA A 76 -1.21 3.65 -14.26
N ASN A 77 0.03 3.15 -14.19
CA ASN A 77 1.17 3.80 -14.84
C ASN A 77 1.01 3.80 -16.37
N THR A 78 0.53 2.71 -16.94
CA THR A 78 0.28 2.59 -18.38
C THR A 78 -0.80 3.57 -18.84
N ILE A 79 -1.93 3.63 -18.14
CA ILE A 79 -3.03 4.56 -18.45
C ILE A 79 -2.56 6.01 -18.35
N ALA A 80 -1.88 6.36 -17.26
CA ALA A 80 -1.36 7.72 -17.07
C ALA A 80 -0.36 8.11 -18.15
N THR A 81 0.52 7.19 -18.55
CA THR A 81 1.50 7.42 -19.63
C THR A 81 0.80 7.59 -20.99
N MET A 82 -0.22 6.78 -21.29
CA MET A 82 -0.99 6.92 -22.54
C MET A 82 -1.68 8.28 -22.61
N LEU A 83 -2.35 8.70 -21.54
CA LEU A 83 -3.01 10.01 -21.49
C LEU A 83 -2.00 11.16 -21.59
N PHE A 84 -0.84 11.01 -20.96
CA PHE A 84 0.24 12.00 -21.10
C PHE A 84 0.68 12.15 -22.57
N ILE A 85 0.90 11.05 -23.26
CA ILE A 85 1.30 11.06 -24.68
C ILE A 85 0.20 11.67 -25.55
N ASP A 86 -1.06 11.28 -25.32
CA ASP A 86 -2.20 11.81 -26.07
C ASP A 86 -2.33 13.34 -25.89
N CYS A 87 -2.18 13.83 -24.64
CA CYS A 87 -2.19 15.27 -24.36
C CYS A 87 -1.06 16.01 -25.10
N ILE A 88 0.16 15.50 -25.03
CA ILE A 88 1.32 16.11 -25.72
C ILE A 88 1.12 16.11 -27.22
N PHE A 89 0.59 15.02 -27.78
CA PHE A 89 0.33 14.90 -29.22
C PHE A 89 -0.74 15.90 -29.68
N VAL A 90 -1.84 16.03 -28.94
CA VAL A 90 -2.93 16.97 -29.24
C VAL A 90 -2.46 18.43 -29.14
N LEU A 91 -1.71 18.75 -28.10
CA LEU A 91 -1.21 20.10 -27.84
C LEU A 91 -0.03 20.50 -28.76
N ARG A 92 0.58 19.57 -29.44
CA ARG A 92 1.75 19.75 -30.34
C ARG A 92 2.88 20.57 -29.70
N VAL A 93 3.10 20.35 -28.41
CA VAL A 93 4.01 21.20 -27.63
C VAL A 93 5.47 20.81 -27.83
N ILE A 94 5.74 19.51 -27.96
CA ILE A 94 7.10 18.97 -28.11
C ILE A 94 7.04 17.70 -28.96
N ASP A 95 8.04 17.51 -29.81
CA ASP A 95 8.24 16.26 -30.52
C ASP A 95 8.98 15.25 -29.64
N PHE A 96 8.26 14.22 -29.19
CA PHE A 96 8.85 13.12 -28.43
C PHE A 96 9.36 12.01 -29.36
N SER A 97 10.59 11.58 -29.13
CA SER A 97 11.10 10.35 -29.76
C SER A 97 10.29 9.14 -29.26
N ARG A 98 9.81 8.28 -30.18
CA ARG A 98 9.05 7.07 -29.83
C ARG A 98 9.80 6.17 -28.84
N TRP A 99 11.11 6.04 -29.03
CA TRP A 99 11.98 5.29 -28.13
C TRP A 99 12.11 5.92 -26.75
N LEU A 100 12.12 7.25 -26.66
CA LEU A 100 12.14 7.95 -25.38
C LEU A 100 10.91 7.62 -24.56
N VAL A 101 9.73 7.57 -25.18
CA VAL A 101 8.47 7.19 -24.52
C VAL A 101 8.53 5.76 -24.01
N VAL A 102 9.04 4.82 -24.80
CA VAL A 102 9.16 3.41 -24.38
C VAL A 102 10.12 3.29 -23.20
N PHE A 103 11.29 3.91 -23.25
CA PHE A 103 12.23 3.92 -22.13
C PHE A 103 11.62 4.56 -20.87
N TYR A 104 10.96 5.70 -21.04
CA TYR A 104 10.27 6.37 -19.95
C TYR A 104 9.25 5.44 -19.27
N TRP A 105 8.37 4.80 -20.04
CA TRP A 105 7.37 3.90 -19.51
C TRP A 105 7.99 2.72 -18.75
N VAL A 106 8.97 2.04 -19.34
CA VAL A 106 9.66 0.90 -18.71
C VAL A 106 10.33 1.32 -17.41
N ILE A 107 11.05 2.44 -17.41
CA ILE A 107 11.77 2.94 -16.23
C ILE A 107 10.76 3.38 -15.14
N SER A 108 9.69 4.07 -15.52
CA SER A 108 8.66 4.53 -14.59
C SER A 108 7.96 3.36 -13.91
N VAL A 109 7.56 2.33 -14.67
CA VAL A 109 6.97 1.10 -14.11
C VAL A 109 7.96 0.41 -13.18
N THR A 110 9.21 0.24 -13.62
CA THR A 110 10.24 -0.45 -12.84
C THR A 110 10.51 0.26 -11.52
N LEU A 111 10.70 1.58 -11.53
CA LEU A 111 10.94 2.37 -10.32
C LEU A 111 9.74 2.35 -9.37
N SER A 112 8.53 2.42 -9.91
CA SER A 112 7.30 2.33 -9.10
C SER A 112 7.16 0.96 -8.43
N CYS A 113 7.42 -0.12 -9.17
CA CYS A 113 7.41 -1.48 -8.61
C CYS A 113 8.51 -1.68 -7.55
N LEU A 114 9.72 -1.22 -7.83
CA LEU A 114 10.84 -1.31 -6.87
C LEU A 114 10.53 -0.53 -5.59
N LYS A 115 9.98 0.68 -5.71
CA LYS A 115 9.54 1.46 -4.55
C LYS A 115 8.54 0.66 -3.71
N GLU A 116 7.50 0.11 -4.33
CA GLU A 116 6.45 -0.62 -3.62
C GLU A 116 6.99 -1.89 -2.94
N LEU A 117 7.86 -2.63 -3.61
CA LEU A 117 8.54 -3.79 -3.02
C LEU A 117 9.43 -3.39 -1.85
N ALA A 118 10.20 -2.30 -1.98
CA ALA A 118 11.05 -1.79 -0.92
C ALA A 118 10.22 -1.36 0.31
N VAL A 119 9.15 -0.60 0.10
CA VAL A 119 8.24 -0.19 1.18
C VAL A 119 7.63 -1.40 1.87
N THR A 120 7.15 -2.37 1.10
CA THR A 120 6.58 -3.61 1.65
C THR A 120 7.61 -4.40 2.45
N HIS A 121 8.85 -4.51 1.96
CA HIS A 121 9.93 -5.22 2.64
C HIS A 121 10.34 -4.51 3.94
N ILE A 122 10.48 -3.18 3.91
CA ILE A 122 10.83 -2.38 5.09
C ILE A 122 9.74 -2.50 6.15
N LEU A 123 8.45 -2.36 5.77
CA LEU A 123 7.32 -2.52 6.69
C LEU A 123 7.29 -3.91 7.32
N LYS A 124 7.45 -4.97 6.53
CA LYS A 124 7.53 -6.34 7.04
C LYS A 124 8.71 -6.53 8.01
N SER A 125 9.84 -5.89 7.74
CA SER A 125 11.03 -5.94 8.63
C SER A 125 10.79 -5.22 9.96
N ILE A 126 10.15 -4.05 9.93
CA ILE A 126 9.79 -3.27 11.13
C ILE A 126 8.80 -4.05 12.00
N HIS A 127 7.75 -4.60 11.39
CA HIS A 127 6.76 -5.42 12.11
C HIS A 127 7.38 -6.67 12.73
N ARG A 128 8.29 -7.36 12.02
CA ARG A 128 9.02 -8.53 12.56
C ARG A 128 9.92 -8.18 13.75
N SER A 129 10.42 -6.94 13.81
CA SER A 129 11.25 -6.48 14.94
C SER A 129 10.44 -6.03 16.15
N GLY A 130 9.13 -6.23 16.15
CA GLY A 130 8.23 -5.89 17.27
C GLY A 130 8.00 -4.38 17.47
N ARG A 131 8.40 -3.56 16.49
CA ARG A 131 8.15 -2.12 16.50
C ARG A 131 6.87 -1.82 15.73
N ASP A 132 6.07 -0.90 16.28
CA ASP A 132 4.81 -0.45 15.68
C ASP A 132 3.77 -1.60 15.54
N LEU A 133 3.67 -2.45 16.57
CA LEU A 133 2.66 -3.49 16.67
C LEU A 133 1.35 -2.89 17.17
N ARG A 134 0.26 -3.16 16.43
CA ARG A 134 -1.08 -2.81 16.88
C ARG A 134 -1.55 -3.80 17.95
N ARG A 135 -1.96 -3.27 19.06
CA ARG A 135 -2.51 -4.02 20.19
C ARG A 135 -3.96 -4.35 19.92
N VAL A 136 -4.25 -5.63 19.68
CA VAL A 136 -5.60 -6.12 19.38
C VAL A 136 -6.19 -6.80 20.59
N VAL A 137 -7.40 -6.41 20.97
CA VAL A 137 -8.24 -7.14 21.93
C VAL A 137 -9.30 -7.90 21.15
N ILE A 138 -9.45 -9.20 21.44
CA ILE A 138 -10.41 -10.08 20.80
C ILE A 138 -11.63 -10.21 21.73
N VAL A 139 -12.80 -9.85 21.27
CA VAL A 139 -14.07 -10.05 21.98
C VAL A 139 -14.71 -11.34 21.47
N GLY A 140 -14.74 -12.33 22.32
CA GLY A 140 -15.22 -13.67 22.03
C GLY A 140 -14.32 -14.76 22.60
N SER A 141 -14.87 -15.96 22.76
CA SER A 141 -14.17 -17.17 23.23
C SER A 141 -14.42 -18.40 22.36
N GLY A 142 -15.18 -18.24 21.28
CA GLY A 142 -15.57 -19.31 20.38
C GLY A 142 -14.52 -19.67 19.31
N ALA A 143 -14.90 -20.57 18.41
CA ALA A 143 -14.02 -21.07 17.33
C ALA A 143 -13.52 -19.95 16.40
N GLY A 144 -14.35 -18.93 16.13
CA GLY A 144 -13.98 -17.76 15.35
C GLY A 144 -12.85 -16.96 15.99
N ALA A 145 -12.94 -16.73 17.30
CA ALA A 145 -11.93 -16.03 18.09
C ALA A 145 -10.60 -16.81 18.12
N CYS A 146 -10.64 -18.12 18.31
CA CYS A 146 -9.46 -18.99 18.23
C CYS A 146 -8.80 -18.95 16.84
N THR A 147 -9.58 -19.04 15.77
CA THR A 147 -9.06 -18.98 14.40
C THR A 147 -8.37 -17.65 14.12
N PHE A 148 -8.97 -16.54 14.56
CA PHE A 148 -8.39 -15.21 14.40
C PHE A 148 -7.10 -15.05 15.21
N ALA A 149 -7.09 -15.55 16.45
CA ALA A 149 -5.93 -15.53 17.32
C ALA A 149 -4.73 -16.29 16.73
N HIS A 150 -4.97 -17.49 16.24
CA HIS A 150 -3.97 -18.29 15.53
C HIS A 150 -3.49 -17.60 14.25
N GLY A 151 -4.40 -16.93 13.53
CA GLY A 151 -4.05 -16.14 12.33
C GLY A 151 -3.07 -15.01 12.64
N ILE A 152 -3.26 -14.29 13.74
CA ILE A 152 -2.29 -13.25 14.21
C ILE A 152 -0.94 -13.89 14.54
N ALA A 153 -0.95 -14.97 15.31
CA ALA A 153 0.28 -15.64 15.75
C ALA A 153 1.07 -16.23 14.56
N ALA A 154 0.38 -16.79 13.57
CA ALA A 154 1.01 -17.36 12.37
C ALA A 154 1.59 -16.30 11.42
N HIS A 155 1.11 -15.06 11.47
CA HIS A 155 1.51 -14.00 10.56
C HIS A 155 2.04 -12.73 11.28
N PRO A 156 3.21 -12.79 11.95
CA PRO A 156 3.78 -11.64 12.66
C PRO A 156 4.03 -10.41 11.77
N SER A 157 4.14 -10.63 10.46
CA SER A 157 4.34 -9.57 9.47
C SER A 157 3.11 -8.66 9.29
N THR A 158 1.96 -9.01 9.85
CA THR A 158 0.76 -8.18 9.84
C THR A 158 0.85 -6.99 10.79
N GLY A 159 1.84 -7.00 11.71
CA GLY A 159 2.01 -5.94 12.71
C GLY A 159 0.90 -5.90 13.74
N GLN A 160 0.25 -7.03 14.04
CA GLN A 160 -0.73 -7.15 15.12
C GLN A 160 -0.20 -8.04 16.23
N VAL A 161 -0.57 -7.70 17.46
CA VAL A 161 -0.34 -8.54 18.63
C VAL A 161 -1.64 -8.65 19.43
N ALA A 162 -2.09 -9.87 19.69
CA ALA A 162 -3.22 -10.10 20.57
C ALA A 162 -2.78 -9.84 22.03
N VAL A 163 -3.39 -8.84 22.66
CA VAL A 163 -3.12 -8.46 24.07
C VAL A 163 -3.88 -9.38 25.02
N GLY A 164 -5.07 -9.80 24.62
CA GLY A 164 -5.93 -10.68 25.38
C GLY A 164 -7.28 -10.87 24.72
N ASN A 165 -8.10 -11.74 25.31
CA ASN A 165 -9.49 -11.88 24.92
C ASN A 165 -10.45 -11.50 26.05
N ILE A 166 -11.64 -11.03 25.67
CA ILE A 166 -12.78 -10.77 26.56
C ILE A 166 -13.84 -11.81 26.21
N GLY A 167 -14.28 -12.58 27.20
CA GLY A 167 -15.25 -13.65 26.99
C GLY A 167 -15.41 -14.55 28.20
N GLU A 168 -16.12 -15.67 28.06
CA GLU A 168 -16.35 -16.63 29.14
C GLU A 168 -15.18 -17.59 29.39
N ALA A 169 -14.31 -17.76 28.36
CA ALA A 169 -13.17 -18.66 28.44
C ALA A 169 -11.91 -18.02 27.82
N SER A 170 -10.74 -18.46 28.29
CA SER A 170 -9.47 -18.09 27.64
C SER A 170 -9.31 -18.82 26.32
N ILE A 171 -8.77 -18.12 25.33
CA ILE A 171 -8.30 -18.71 24.07
C ILE A 171 -6.90 -19.28 24.35
N GLU A 172 -6.58 -20.42 23.74
CA GLU A 172 -5.26 -21.04 23.84
C GLU A 172 -4.15 -20.03 23.49
N ASP A 173 -3.13 -19.93 24.36
CA ASP A 173 -2.02 -18.99 24.27
C ASP A 173 -2.36 -17.49 24.40
N ILE A 174 -3.61 -17.11 24.71
CA ILE A 174 -4.04 -15.72 24.90
C ILE A 174 -4.62 -15.51 26.28
N ARG A 175 -4.19 -14.44 26.94
CA ARG A 175 -4.66 -14.09 28.29
C ARG A 175 -6.12 -13.65 28.26
N LEU A 176 -6.95 -14.28 29.11
CA LEU A 176 -8.29 -13.76 29.40
C LEU A 176 -8.18 -12.46 30.20
N LEU A 177 -8.76 -11.38 29.69
CA LEU A 177 -8.77 -10.07 30.33
C LEU A 177 -9.96 -9.89 31.27
N GLY A 178 -11.09 -10.53 30.97
CA GLY A 178 -12.30 -10.53 31.78
C GLY A 178 -13.54 -10.94 31.01
N SER A 179 -14.70 -10.75 31.62
CA SER A 179 -16.00 -11.12 31.03
C SER A 179 -16.58 -9.98 30.18
N TYR A 180 -17.65 -10.28 29.43
CA TYR A 180 -18.39 -9.27 28.65
C TYR A 180 -18.97 -8.15 29.50
N ALA A 181 -19.31 -8.39 30.76
CA ALA A 181 -19.84 -7.38 31.67
C ALA A 181 -18.84 -6.26 32.01
N ASP A 182 -17.54 -6.55 31.89
CA ASP A 182 -16.46 -5.62 32.25
C ASP A 182 -15.81 -4.95 31.03
N ILE A 183 -16.44 -5.07 29.85
CA ILE A 183 -15.82 -4.70 28.55
C ILE A 183 -15.32 -3.25 28.55
N ASP A 184 -16.12 -2.29 29.00
CA ASP A 184 -15.77 -0.87 29.00
C ASP A 184 -14.56 -0.61 29.90
N HIS A 185 -14.57 -1.17 31.10
CA HIS A 185 -13.45 -1.02 32.05
C HIS A 185 -12.14 -1.65 31.49
N ILE A 186 -12.25 -2.80 30.82
CA ILE A 186 -11.10 -3.49 30.25
C ILE A 186 -10.54 -2.71 29.07
N LEU A 187 -11.40 -2.16 28.20
CA LEU A 187 -10.98 -1.36 27.05
C LEU A 187 -10.30 -0.07 27.51
N ASP A 188 -10.85 0.60 28.52
CA ASP A 188 -10.26 1.81 29.10
C ASP A 188 -8.90 1.55 29.78
N ALA A 189 -8.76 0.41 30.45
CA ALA A 189 -7.50 0.03 31.10
C ALA A 189 -6.43 -0.46 30.13
N THR A 190 -6.84 -1.10 29.02
CA THR A 190 -5.92 -1.75 28.07
C THR A 190 -5.52 -0.82 26.95
N LEU A 191 -6.37 0.16 26.60
CA LEU A 191 -6.20 1.10 25.48
C LEU A 191 -5.72 0.39 24.22
N PRO A 192 -6.52 -0.55 23.67
CA PRO A 192 -6.13 -1.26 22.47
C PRO A 192 -6.21 -0.35 21.23
N ASP A 193 -5.36 -0.60 20.24
CA ASP A 193 -5.43 0.09 18.95
C ASP A 193 -6.57 -0.43 18.07
N GLU A 194 -6.99 -1.68 18.30
CA GLU A 194 -8.03 -2.35 17.52
C GLU A 194 -8.80 -3.35 18.41
N VAL A 195 -10.12 -3.37 18.26
CA VAL A 195 -11.00 -4.34 18.91
C VAL A 195 -11.65 -5.19 17.82
N VAL A 196 -11.48 -6.50 17.91
CA VAL A 196 -12.05 -7.45 16.97
C VAL A 196 -13.12 -8.26 17.66
N ILE A 197 -14.35 -8.17 17.15
CA ILE A 197 -15.50 -8.92 17.65
C ILE A 197 -15.59 -10.21 16.86
N ALA A 198 -15.31 -11.35 17.53
CA ALA A 198 -15.32 -12.67 16.94
C ALA A 198 -16.20 -13.59 17.81
N ILE A 199 -17.51 -13.35 17.74
CA ILE A 199 -18.52 -13.99 18.58
C ILE A 199 -19.22 -15.07 17.77
N ASP A 200 -19.37 -16.25 18.36
CA ASP A 200 -20.18 -17.32 17.79
C ASP A 200 -21.67 -17.05 18.02
N ALA A 201 -22.53 -17.62 17.16
CA ALA A 201 -23.99 -17.45 17.23
C ALA A 201 -24.60 -17.81 18.62
N LYS A 202 -23.90 -18.62 19.41
CA LYS A 202 -24.31 -18.97 20.79
C LYS A 202 -24.00 -17.89 21.84
N GLU A 203 -23.03 -17.01 21.53
CA GLU A 203 -22.59 -15.93 22.42
C GLU A 203 -23.28 -14.59 22.09
N GLN A 204 -24.03 -14.54 20.99
CA GLN A 204 -24.69 -13.34 20.49
C GLN A 204 -25.77 -12.83 21.48
N ASP A 205 -26.46 -13.74 22.16
CA ASP A 205 -27.48 -13.40 23.16
C ASP A 205 -26.89 -12.74 24.42
N LEU A 206 -25.57 -12.83 24.63
CA LEU A 206 -24.88 -12.26 25.81
C LEU A 206 -24.49 -10.78 25.62
N LEU A 207 -24.57 -10.27 24.39
CA LEU A 207 -24.26 -8.87 24.03
C LEU A 207 -25.49 -7.99 23.90
N ASP A 208 -26.69 -8.54 23.90
CA ASP A 208 -27.95 -7.78 23.74
C ASP A 208 -28.31 -6.81 24.89
N PRO A 209 -27.61 -6.76 26.04
CA PRO A 209 -27.86 -5.72 27.05
C PRO A 209 -26.94 -4.47 26.94
N ILE A 210 -26.14 -4.32 25.87
CA ILE A 210 -25.28 -3.16 25.64
C ILE A 210 -25.77 -2.39 24.43
#